data_4515b5c95db3daf07a59bae5672ccc95
#
_entry.id   4515b5c95db3daf07a59bae5672ccc95
#
_cell.length_a   1.000
_cell.length_b   1.000
_cell.length_c   1.000
_cell.angle_alpha   90.00
_cell.angle_beta   90.00
_cell.angle_gamma   90.00
#
_symmetry.space_group_name_H-M   'P 1'
#
loop_
_entity.id
_entity.type
_entity.pdbx_description
1 polymer ?
#
loop_
_entity_poly.entity_id
_entity_poly.type
_entity_poly.pdbx_seq_one_letter_code
_entity_poly.pdbx_strand_id
1 'polypeptide(L)'
;KDAPFPVSELRGNIYQELIAETIVPEISNELGIEIPFERRAMIGSSMGGLATLNALTLRKDFFRTALAFSPHWVIGGSLLVDEMLNGLPAPGTHKVWMSRGDKKLDATYKSDQDHADSRMRDLGWGKAFKSTVYKGAGHNEGAWAKQLADALNFWLAD
;
A
#
# COMPACT_ATOMS: atom_id res chain seq x y z
N LYS A 1 -3.42 23.76 -3.69
CA LYS A 1 -4.46 23.74 -2.63
C LYS A 1 -3.74 23.32 -1.37
N ASP A 2 -3.82 24.15 -0.33
CA ASP A 2 -3.22 23.85 0.96
C ASP A 2 -3.83 22.55 1.50
N ALA A 3 -2.99 21.71 2.12
CA ALA A 3 -3.47 20.51 2.78
C ALA A 3 -4.51 20.90 3.84
N PRO A 4 -5.61 20.14 4.00
CA PRO A 4 -6.67 20.47 4.96
C PRO A 4 -6.20 20.45 6.42
N PHE A 5 -4.97 19.96 6.67
CA PHE A 5 -4.32 19.89 7.98
C PHE A 5 -2.88 20.38 7.90
N PRO A 6 -2.33 21.02 8.94
CA PRO A 6 -0.90 21.28 9.02
C PRO A 6 -0.11 19.99 8.90
N VAL A 7 0.89 19.96 8.02
CA VAL A 7 1.75 18.77 7.83
C VAL A 7 2.41 18.34 9.14
N SER A 8 2.67 19.28 10.04
CA SER A 8 3.22 19.02 11.40
C SER A 8 2.30 18.19 12.31
N GLU A 9 1.01 18.07 11.98
CA GLU A 9 0.05 17.27 12.73
C GLU A 9 -0.12 15.85 12.16
N LEU A 10 0.46 15.56 10.99
CA LEU A 10 0.41 14.24 10.41
C LEU A 10 1.35 13.28 11.15
N ARG A 11 0.79 12.23 11.73
CA ARG A 11 1.52 11.25 12.56
C ARG A 11 1.72 9.90 11.87
N GLY A 12 1.75 9.88 10.55
CA GLY A 12 1.94 8.65 9.78
C GLY A 12 3.22 7.91 10.14
N ASN A 13 4.31 8.62 10.42
CA ASN A 13 5.58 8.02 10.82
C ASN A 13 5.48 7.33 12.19
N ILE A 14 4.87 8.01 13.17
CA ILE A 14 4.64 7.45 14.51
C ILE A 14 3.78 6.19 14.44
N TYR A 15 2.78 6.17 13.55
CA TYR A 15 1.94 5.00 13.33
C TYR A 15 2.76 3.80 12.82
N GLN A 16 3.67 4.01 11.87
CA GLN A 16 4.54 2.95 11.35
C GLN A 16 5.54 2.44 12.39
N GLU A 17 6.12 3.34 13.18
CA GLU A 17 6.99 2.99 14.30
C GLU A 17 6.25 2.17 15.35
N LEU A 18 5.05 2.60 15.76
CA LEU A 18 4.23 1.87 16.71
C LEU A 18 3.96 0.43 16.26
N ILE A 19 3.59 0.24 15.00
CA ILE A 19 3.34 -1.11 14.47
C ILE A 19 4.62 -1.96 14.51
N ALA A 20 5.72 -1.42 13.99
CA ALA A 20 6.93 -2.20 13.77
C ALA A 20 7.73 -2.43 15.06
N GLU A 21 7.73 -1.48 16.00
CA GLU A 21 8.59 -1.51 17.18
C GLU A 21 7.86 -1.88 18.47
N THR A 22 6.53 -1.85 18.46
CA THR A 22 5.73 -2.19 19.64
C THR A 22 4.75 -3.31 19.35
N ILE A 23 3.76 -3.08 18.47
CA ILE A 23 2.62 -3.99 18.32
C ILE A 23 3.07 -5.37 17.82
N VAL A 24 3.85 -5.42 16.73
CA VAL A 24 4.26 -6.72 16.17
C VAL A 24 5.21 -7.47 17.10
N PRO A 25 6.24 -6.84 17.72
CA PRO A 25 7.08 -7.53 18.71
C PRO A 25 6.31 -8.04 19.92
N GLU A 26 5.39 -7.26 20.50
CA GLU A 26 4.59 -7.69 21.64
C GLU A 26 3.71 -8.89 21.30
N ILE A 27 2.99 -8.85 20.17
CA ILE A 27 2.17 -9.97 19.70
C ILE A 27 3.04 -11.20 19.42
N SER A 28 4.19 -11.02 18.79
CA SER A 28 5.13 -12.12 18.50
C SER A 28 5.61 -12.81 19.78
N ASN A 29 5.95 -12.02 20.80
CA ASN A 29 6.35 -12.52 22.10
C ASN A 29 5.21 -13.26 22.81
N GLU A 30 4.01 -12.70 22.82
CA GLU A 30 2.85 -13.31 23.47
C GLU A 30 2.46 -14.63 22.82
N LEU A 31 2.56 -14.73 21.51
CA LEU A 31 2.24 -15.95 20.75
C LEU A 31 3.41 -16.93 20.65
N GLY A 32 4.61 -16.53 21.05
CA GLY A 32 5.82 -17.36 20.92
C GLY A 32 6.20 -17.64 19.47
N ILE A 33 5.94 -16.69 18.56
CA ILE A 33 6.23 -16.82 17.13
C ILE A 33 7.22 -15.77 16.67
N GLU A 34 8.09 -16.14 15.74
CA GLU A 34 8.91 -15.20 14.98
C GLU A 34 8.33 -15.07 13.56
N ILE A 35 8.03 -13.84 13.13
CA ILE A 35 7.54 -13.59 11.79
C ILE A 35 8.73 -13.19 10.91
N PRO A 36 9.18 -14.02 9.97
CA PRO A 36 10.30 -13.70 9.11
C PRO A 36 9.96 -12.55 8.17
N PHE A 37 10.97 -11.82 7.73
CA PHE A 37 10.81 -10.65 6.85
C PHE A 37 9.95 -10.95 5.61
N GLU A 38 10.12 -12.14 5.01
CA GLU A 38 9.40 -12.61 3.82
C GLU A 38 7.88 -12.70 4.04
N ARG A 39 7.46 -12.81 5.29
CA ARG A 39 6.05 -12.93 5.70
C ARG A 39 5.48 -11.63 6.30
N ARG A 40 6.25 -10.56 6.33
CA ARG A 40 5.77 -9.26 6.84
C ARG A 40 5.15 -8.44 5.71
N ALA A 41 3.84 -8.36 5.72
CA ALA A 41 3.06 -7.55 4.79
C ALA A 41 2.24 -6.52 5.56
N MET A 42 2.09 -5.33 4.98
CA MET A 42 1.10 -4.37 5.43
C MET A 42 -0.05 -4.32 4.42
N ILE A 43 -1.28 -4.24 4.94
CA ILE A 43 -2.49 -4.21 4.14
C ILE A 43 -3.37 -3.03 4.56
N GLY A 44 -3.92 -2.31 3.61
CA GLY A 44 -4.81 -1.21 3.89
C GLY A 44 -5.59 -0.73 2.67
N SER A 45 -6.69 -0.02 2.93
CA SER A 45 -7.57 0.52 1.88
C SER A 45 -7.70 2.04 1.99
N SER A 46 -7.95 2.70 0.87
CA SER A 46 -8.12 4.16 0.82
C SER A 46 -6.89 4.90 1.38
N MET A 47 -7.05 5.72 2.42
CA MET A 47 -5.93 6.34 3.16
C MET A 47 -5.01 5.27 3.77
N GLY A 48 -5.56 4.15 4.22
CA GLY A 48 -4.78 2.98 4.66
C GLY A 48 -3.95 2.35 3.54
N GLY A 49 -4.41 2.44 2.29
CA GLY A 49 -3.63 2.06 1.11
C GLY A 49 -2.39 2.93 0.92
N LEU A 50 -2.51 4.25 1.12
CA LEU A 50 -1.36 5.17 1.11
C LEU A 50 -0.41 4.86 2.29
N ALA A 51 -0.96 4.65 3.49
CA ALA A 51 -0.15 4.28 4.66
C ALA A 51 0.62 2.96 4.44
N THR A 52 0.01 2.01 3.72
CA THR A 52 0.63 0.73 3.35
C THR A 52 1.83 0.91 2.42
N LEU A 53 1.72 1.78 1.42
CA LEU A 53 2.84 2.12 0.54
C LEU A 53 3.93 2.89 1.29
N ASN A 54 3.53 3.84 2.15
CA ASN A 54 4.47 4.60 2.97
C ASN A 54 5.25 3.70 3.95
N ALA A 55 4.67 2.59 4.42
CA ALA A 55 5.37 1.62 5.25
C ALA A 55 6.59 1.02 4.56
N LEU A 56 6.53 0.73 3.25
CA LEU A 56 7.70 0.27 2.50
C LEU A 56 8.77 1.36 2.33
N THR A 57 8.39 2.63 2.34
CA THR A 57 9.34 3.75 2.30
C THR A 57 10.07 3.91 3.63
N LEU A 58 9.30 3.98 4.72
CA LEU A 58 9.83 4.29 6.04
C LEU A 58 10.43 3.09 6.78
N ARG A 59 9.85 1.91 6.56
CA ARG A 59 10.22 0.67 7.26
C ARG A 59 10.45 -0.48 6.27
N LYS A 60 11.22 -0.19 5.22
CA LYS A 60 11.66 -1.16 4.22
C LYS A 60 12.47 -2.32 4.80
N ASP A 61 13.08 -2.11 5.96
CA ASP A 61 13.79 -3.11 6.75
C ASP A 61 12.84 -4.07 7.49
N PHE A 62 11.61 -3.63 7.72
CA PHE A 62 10.61 -4.38 8.49
C PHE A 62 9.51 -4.98 7.61
N PHE A 63 8.93 -4.25 6.68
CA PHE A 63 7.88 -4.73 5.80
C PHE A 63 8.43 -5.12 4.42
N ARG A 64 8.11 -6.32 3.97
CA ARG A 64 8.46 -6.78 2.62
C ARG A 64 7.40 -6.44 1.59
N THR A 65 6.12 -6.51 1.95
CA THR A 65 5.01 -6.43 0.98
C THR A 65 4.00 -5.37 1.37
N ALA A 66 3.60 -4.55 0.40
CA ALA A 66 2.47 -3.62 0.48
C ALA A 66 1.27 -4.17 -0.31
N LEU A 67 0.11 -4.27 0.34
CA LEU A 67 -1.17 -4.67 -0.27
C LEU A 67 -2.14 -3.49 -0.15
N ALA A 68 -2.18 -2.62 -1.17
CA ALA A 68 -2.90 -1.35 -1.15
C ALA A 68 -4.20 -1.42 -1.97
N PHE A 69 -5.34 -1.40 -1.29
CA PHE A 69 -6.67 -1.40 -1.91
C PHE A 69 -7.14 0.03 -2.14
N SER A 70 -7.44 0.38 -3.37
CA SER A 70 -7.93 1.71 -3.77
C SER A 70 -7.17 2.85 -3.07
N PRO A 71 -5.83 2.94 -3.21
CA PRO A 71 -5.05 4.01 -2.57
C PRO A 71 -5.64 5.37 -2.91
N HIS A 72 -5.80 6.25 -1.89
CA HIS A 72 -6.53 7.52 -2.02
C HIS A 72 -5.73 8.61 -2.74
N TRP A 73 -5.26 8.30 -3.95
CA TRP A 73 -4.41 9.20 -4.76
C TRP A 73 -4.96 10.59 -4.97
N VAL A 74 -6.30 10.72 -5.06
CA VAL A 74 -6.98 12.00 -5.38
C VAL A 74 -6.71 13.12 -4.36
N ILE A 75 -6.17 12.82 -3.18
CA ILE A 75 -5.80 13.83 -2.19
C ILE A 75 -4.61 14.70 -2.66
N GLY A 76 -3.72 14.15 -3.48
CA GLY A 76 -2.55 14.83 -4.02
C GLY A 76 -2.30 14.60 -5.52
N GLY A 77 -3.09 13.73 -6.15
CA GLY A 77 -2.97 13.44 -7.58
C GLY A 77 -1.62 12.86 -7.97
N SER A 78 -1.21 13.14 -9.21
CA SER A 78 0.05 12.62 -9.77
C SER A 78 1.30 13.05 -9.00
N LEU A 79 1.30 14.21 -8.35
CA LEU A 79 2.42 14.65 -7.52
C LEU A 79 2.63 13.74 -6.32
N LEU A 80 1.53 13.37 -5.64
CA LEU A 80 1.60 12.41 -4.53
C LEU A 80 2.04 11.03 -5.01
N VAL A 81 1.54 10.59 -6.16
CA VAL A 81 1.98 9.33 -6.78
C VAL A 81 3.50 9.33 -6.99
N ASP A 82 4.04 10.37 -7.62
CA ASP A 82 5.47 10.46 -7.91
C ASP A 82 6.31 10.50 -6.62
N GLU A 83 5.91 11.29 -5.63
CA GLU A 83 6.60 11.39 -4.35
C GLU A 83 6.64 10.04 -3.63
N MET A 84 5.49 9.38 -3.50
CA MET A 84 5.39 8.09 -2.80
C MET A 84 6.14 6.97 -3.51
N LEU A 85 6.02 6.87 -4.83
CA LEU A 85 6.67 5.79 -5.57
C LEU A 85 8.18 5.98 -5.71
N ASN A 86 8.65 7.22 -5.76
CA ASN A 86 10.10 7.52 -5.70
C ASN A 86 10.71 7.19 -4.32
N GLY A 87 9.92 7.21 -3.26
CA GLY A 87 10.34 6.83 -1.90
C GLY A 87 10.42 5.33 -1.68
N LEU A 88 9.84 4.51 -2.56
CA LEU A 88 9.88 3.04 -2.41
C LEU A 88 11.32 2.51 -2.50
N PRO A 89 11.63 1.37 -1.86
CA PRO A 89 12.90 0.70 -2.04
C PRO A 89 13.11 0.28 -3.51
N ALA A 90 14.36 0.06 -3.89
CA ALA A 90 14.66 -0.47 -5.21
C ALA A 90 13.97 -1.83 -5.45
N PRO A 91 13.51 -2.12 -6.68
CA PRO A 91 12.95 -3.43 -7.03
C PRO A 91 13.91 -4.57 -6.70
N GLY A 92 13.38 -5.67 -6.18
CA GLY A 92 14.19 -6.85 -5.82
C GLY A 92 13.51 -7.70 -4.76
N THR A 93 13.72 -7.37 -3.49
CA THR A 93 13.18 -8.15 -2.38
C THR A 93 11.75 -7.79 -1.99
N HIS A 94 11.30 -6.57 -2.29
CA HIS A 94 9.98 -6.07 -1.92
C HIS A 94 8.92 -6.38 -2.99
N LYS A 95 7.65 -6.37 -2.57
CA LYS A 95 6.49 -6.62 -3.44
C LYS A 95 5.42 -5.56 -3.20
N VAL A 96 4.75 -5.13 -4.26
CA VAL A 96 3.65 -4.16 -4.20
C VAL A 96 2.45 -4.68 -4.99
N TRP A 97 1.31 -4.76 -4.32
CA TRP A 97 0.03 -5.03 -4.96
C TRP A 97 -0.88 -3.82 -4.77
N MET A 98 -1.51 -3.40 -5.86
CA MET A 98 -2.49 -2.32 -5.85
C MET A 98 -3.78 -2.77 -6.52
N SER A 99 -4.90 -2.23 -6.09
CA SER A 99 -6.17 -2.41 -6.78
C SER A 99 -7.02 -1.15 -6.74
N ARG A 100 -8.03 -1.11 -7.60
CA ARG A 100 -9.15 -0.19 -7.52
C ARG A 100 -10.40 -0.80 -8.15
N GLY A 101 -11.55 -0.28 -7.81
CA GLY A 101 -12.76 -0.46 -8.57
C GLY A 101 -12.87 0.49 -9.77
N ASP A 102 -14.04 0.51 -10.42
CA ASP A 102 -14.37 1.43 -11.51
C ASP A 102 -15.70 2.17 -11.29
N LYS A 103 -16.29 2.06 -10.10
CA LYS A 103 -17.56 2.70 -9.74
C LYS A 103 -17.41 3.69 -8.59
N LYS A 104 -18.32 4.67 -8.56
CA LYS A 104 -18.40 5.69 -7.50
C LYS A 104 -17.05 6.41 -7.35
N LEU A 105 -16.53 6.51 -6.12
CA LEU A 105 -15.27 7.18 -5.83
C LEU A 105 -14.09 6.53 -6.58
N ASP A 106 -14.03 5.20 -6.67
CA ASP A 106 -12.95 4.50 -7.37
C ASP A 106 -12.86 4.81 -8.86
N ALA A 107 -13.97 5.24 -9.48
CA ALA A 107 -13.94 5.69 -10.87
C ALA A 107 -13.08 6.96 -11.05
N THR A 108 -13.00 7.81 -10.02
CA THR A 108 -12.17 9.04 -10.06
C THR A 108 -10.68 8.77 -9.90
N TYR A 109 -10.30 7.57 -9.45
CA TYR A 109 -8.90 7.18 -9.23
C TYR A 109 -8.18 6.74 -10.51
N LYS A 110 -8.93 6.62 -11.62
CA LYS A 110 -8.38 6.03 -12.85
C LYS A 110 -7.09 6.68 -13.32
N SER A 111 -7.08 8.01 -13.45
CA SER A 111 -5.92 8.72 -13.99
C SER A 111 -4.69 8.58 -13.10
N ASP A 112 -4.86 8.70 -11.80
CA ASP A 112 -3.76 8.63 -10.85
C ASP A 112 -3.24 7.20 -10.68
N GLN A 113 -4.14 6.20 -10.72
CA GLN A 113 -3.72 4.80 -10.72
C GLN A 113 -3.01 4.40 -12.01
N ASP A 114 -3.50 4.85 -13.18
CA ASP A 114 -2.83 4.60 -14.46
C ASP A 114 -1.43 5.24 -14.47
N HIS A 115 -1.27 6.43 -13.86
CA HIS A 115 0.01 7.07 -13.66
C HIS A 115 0.92 6.25 -12.72
N ALA A 116 0.39 5.80 -11.57
CA ALA A 116 1.11 4.93 -10.65
C ALA A 116 1.57 3.63 -11.32
N ASP A 117 0.71 3.00 -12.10
CA ASP A 117 1.02 1.77 -12.83
C ASP A 117 2.14 2.00 -13.86
N SER A 118 2.15 3.16 -14.54
CA SER A 118 3.23 3.52 -15.45
C SER A 118 4.54 3.72 -14.70
N ARG A 119 4.52 4.51 -13.63
CA ARG A 119 5.72 4.76 -12.80
C ARG A 119 6.31 3.47 -12.24
N MET A 120 5.50 2.54 -11.76
CA MET A 120 5.98 1.25 -11.25
C MET A 120 6.68 0.42 -12.35
N ARG A 121 6.17 0.47 -13.58
CA ARG A 121 6.84 -0.17 -14.74
C ARG A 121 8.18 0.50 -15.05
N ASP A 122 8.21 1.83 -15.11
CA ASP A 122 9.40 2.63 -15.40
C ASP A 122 10.50 2.43 -14.35
N LEU A 123 10.11 2.25 -13.08
CA LEU A 123 10.99 1.93 -11.97
C LEU A 123 11.48 0.46 -11.97
N GLY A 124 11.02 -0.36 -12.92
CA GLY A 124 11.50 -1.72 -13.11
C GLY A 124 10.98 -2.77 -12.12
N TRP A 125 9.80 -2.55 -11.51
CA TRP A 125 9.25 -3.49 -10.52
C TRP A 125 8.88 -4.86 -11.09
N GLY A 126 8.60 -4.98 -12.38
CA GLY A 126 8.36 -6.26 -13.05
C GLY A 126 7.34 -7.13 -12.32
N LYS A 127 7.71 -8.38 -12.05
CA LYS A 127 6.85 -9.36 -11.36
C LYS A 127 6.59 -9.03 -9.88
N ALA A 128 7.40 -8.17 -9.28
CA ALA A 128 7.22 -7.74 -7.90
C ALA A 128 6.09 -6.70 -7.74
N PHE A 129 5.50 -6.25 -8.83
CA PHE A 129 4.36 -5.35 -8.85
C PHE A 129 3.16 -5.98 -9.57
N LYS A 130 1.97 -5.81 -9.00
CA LYS A 130 0.71 -6.15 -9.65
C LYS A 130 -0.32 -5.07 -9.35
N SER A 131 -1.01 -4.60 -10.37
CA SER A 131 -2.16 -3.71 -10.28
C SER A 131 -3.38 -4.34 -10.94
N THR A 132 -4.55 -4.21 -10.32
CA THR A 132 -5.79 -4.82 -10.82
C THR A 132 -6.98 -3.89 -10.72
N VAL A 133 -7.73 -3.76 -11.81
CA VAL A 133 -9.01 -3.03 -11.82
C VAL A 133 -10.15 -4.03 -11.69
N TYR A 134 -10.95 -3.91 -10.64
CA TYR A 134 -12.13 -4.75 -10.39
C TYR A 134 -13.37 -4.08 -10.95
N LYS A 135 -13.82 -4.55 -12.12
CA LYS A 135 -14.99 -4.01 -12.81
C LYS A 135 -16.26 -4.16 -11.96
N GLY A 136 -17.02 -3.09 -11.88
CA GLY A 136 -18.26 -3.05 -11.10
C GLY A 136 -18.05 -2.80 -9.60
N ALA A 137 -16.81 -2.84 -9.10
CA ALA A 137 -16.50 -2.57 -7.71
C ALA A 137 -16.46 -1.07 -7.41
N GLY A 138 -16.85 -0.70 -6.21
CA GLY A 138 -16.77 0.67 -5.68
C GLY A 138 -15.89 0.73 -4.44
N HIS A 139 -15.77 1.93 -3.86
CA HIS A 139 -14.92 2.25 -2.72
C HIS A 139 -15.60 1.87 -1.40
N ASN A 140 -15.52 0.62 -1.02
CA ASN A 140 -16.10 0.12 0.23
C ASN A 140 -15.53 -1.24 0.63
N GLU A 141 -15.71 -1.59 1.90
CA GLU A 141 -15.20 -2.80 2.54
C GLU A 141 -15.70 -4.08 1.86
N GLY A 142 -16.97 -4.11 1.43
CA GLY A 142 -17.54 -5.28 0.74
C GLY A 142 -16.91 -5.55 -0.62
N ALA A 143 -16.44 -4.48 -1.31
CA ALA A 143 -15.68 -4.62 -2.55
C ALA A 143 -14.26 -5.09 -2.27
N TRP A 144 -13.57 -4.53 -1.28
CA TRP A 144 -12.21 -4.92 -0.90
C TRP A 144 -12.14 -6.34 -0.35
N ALA A 145 -13.12 -6.76 0.44
CA ALA A 145 -13.20 -8.15 0.94
C ALA A 145 -13.19 -9.19 -0.20
N LYS A 146 -13.84 -8.89 -1.33
CA LYS A 146 -13.85 -9.77 -2.50
C LYS A 146 -12.50 -9.85 -3.24
N GLN A 147 -11.63 -8.87 -3.03
CA GLN A 147 -10.31 -8.79 -3.65
C GLN A 147 -9.22 -9.40 -2.76
N LEU A 148 -9.54 -9.69 -1.50
CA LEU A 148 -8.56 -10.11 -0.50
C LEU A 148 -7.82 -11.38 -0.90
N ALA A 149 -8.51 -12.36 -1.48
CA ALA A 149 -7.88 -13.61 -1.92
C ALA A 149 -6.78 -13.36 -2.97
N ASP A 150 -7.01 -12.44 -3.92
CA ASP A 150 -6.03 -12.10 -4.96
C ASP A 150 -4.80 -11.41 -4.37
N ALA A 151 -5.00 -10.50 -3.39
CA ALA A 151 -3.93 -9.82 -2.69
C ALA A 151 -3.09 -10.80 -1.85
N LEU A 152 -3.74 -11.71 -1.10
CA LEU A 152 -3.06 -12.72 -0.31
C LEU A 152 -2.30 -13.73 -1.19
N ASN A 153 -2.87 -14.15 -2.30
CA ASN A 153 -2.19 -15.03 -3.27
C ASN A 153 -0.94 -14.35 -3.84
N PHE A 154 -1.02 -13.04 -4.17
CA PHE A 154 0.15 -12.30 -4.61
C PHE A 154 1.23 -12.20 -3.53
N TRP A 155 0.84 -11.95 -2.29
CA TRP A 155 1.78 -11.90 -1.16
C TRP A 155 2.48 -13.24 -0.93
N LEU A 156 1.71 -14.33 -0.90
CA LEU A 156 2.18 -15.67 -0.54
C LEU A 156 2.88 -16.40 -1.70
N ALA A 157 2.72 -15.92 -2.94
CA ALA A 157 3.47 -16.46 -4.08
C ALA A 157 4.97 -16.15 -3.93
N ASP A 158 5.80 -17.12 -4.29
CA ASP A 158 7.27 -17.00 -4.31
C ASP A 158 7.79 -16.09 -5.43
#